data_4df127b39a591d7f71589f9c2ae54bb8
#
_entry.id   4df127b39a591d7f71589f9c2ae54bb8
#
_cell.length_a   1.000
_cell.length_b   1.000
_cell.length_c   1.000
_cell.angle_alpha   90.00
_cell.angle_beta   90.00
_cell.angle_gamma   90.00
#
_symmetry.space_group_name_H-M   'P 1'
#
loop_
_entity.id
_entity.type
_entity.pdbx_description
1 polymer ?
#
loop_
_entity_poly.entity_id
_entity_poly.type
_entity_poly.pdbx_seq_one_letter_code
_entity_poly.pdbx_strand_id
1 'polypeptide(L)'
;MNREAEIKMYEITEKFKELKLIPVIKIEDVDNAVPLAEALIKGGLPAAEITFRAAGADKAIAAIAKAFPDMLVGAGTVLTTEQVDAAKAAGATFIVSPGFNPKVVAYCNEIGIPVFPGCTTPSEIEQAIELGLDTVKFFPAEQSGGIDKIKAMAAPYTKMTFIPTGGISPANIKKYLAFNKVIACGGSFMVKEDLINNKEWDKITELTKNAVDLVNGKEEPVVKTEKKITAGKVVTFGEIMLRLAPLDYLRFFQNDMLEATFGGGEANVAVSLANFGREAAFVTKLPDNDIGQGAINSMRYFGVDTSMITRGGERVGIYYLEKGASQRASKVVYDRAYSAISMATKKDFDWDKIFDGATWFHFTGITPALGDNVAEICLEACKKANEKGITVSCDLNFRKKLWSSQKAGEVMGKLMPYVDVCIANEEDADKVFGIKAENTDVHGGKLNHEGYKFVADELVKRFGCKYVAITLRTSISANDNKWAAMLYDGTNSYFSKSYDVHIVDRVGGGDSFGAGLIYGISEGYAPQDALEFAVAASCLKHSIQGDFNRVTVSEVKTLMGGDGSGRVSR
;
A
#
# COMPACT_ATOMS: atom_id res chain seq x y z
N MET A 1 -19.94 -6.55 41.00
CA MET A 1 -18.75 -7.44 40.89
C MET A 1 -17.91 -7.29 42.13
N ASN A 2 -17.34 -8.37 42.71
CA ASN A 2 -16.43 -8.22 43.84
C ASN A 2 -15.02 -7.81 43.32
N ARG A 3 -14.16 -7.28 44.24
CA ARG A 3 -12.83 -6.74 43.88
C ARG A 3 -11.91 -7.76 43.17
N GLU A 4 -12.01 -9.04 43.53
CA GLU A 4 -11.21 -10.11 42.88
C GLU A 4 -11.66 -10.35 41.44
N ALA A 5 -12.99 -10.34 41.19
CA ALA A 5 -13.55 -10.47 39.85
C ALA A 5 -13.18 -9.27 38.94
N GLU A 6 -13.14 -8.05 39.52
CA GLU A 6 -12.68 -6.85 38.79
C GLU A 6 -11.22 -6.96 38.36
N ILE A 7 -10.34 -7.44 39.25
CA ILE A 7 -8.92 -7.65 38.93
C ILE A 7 -8.77 -8.67 37.80
N LYS A 8 -9.43 -9.82 37.90
CA LYS A 8 -9.37 -10.86 36.85
C LYS A 8 -9.92 -10.37 35.51
N MET A 9 -11.03 -9.60 35.53
CA MET A 9 -11.59 -9.01 34.31
C MET A 9 -10.57 -8.06 33.65
N TYR A 10 -9.94 -7.19 34.44
CA TYR A 10 -8.92 -6.28 33.96
C TYR A 10 -7.71 -7.03 33.36
N GLU A 11 -7.21 -8.07 34.02
CA GLU A 11 -6.08 -8.88 33.54
C GLU A 11 -6.39 -9.57 32.20
N ILE A 12 -7.59 -10.14 32.04
CA ILE A 12 -8.02 -10.77 30.79
C ILE A 12 -8.19 -9.73 29.68
N THR A 13 -8.77 -8.56 30.00
CA THR A 13 -8.95 -7.46 29.05
C THR A 13 -7.61 -6.93 28.54
N GLU A 14 -6.61 -6.77 29.40
CA GLU A 14 -5.25 -6.37 28.99
C GLU A 14 -4.58 -7.42 28.12
N LYS A 15 -4.71 -8.72 28.43
CA LYS A 15 -4.23 -9.80 27.56
C LYS A 15 -4.91 -9.77 26.19
N PHE A 16 -6.20 -9.47 26.12
CA PHE A 16 -6.89 -9.31 24.84
C PHE A 16 -6.36 -8.12 24.02
N LYS A 17 -6.08 -7.00 24.66
CA LYS A 17 -5.46 -5.84 24.01
C LYS A 17 -4.06 -6.14 23.45
N GLU A 18 -3.28 -6.93 24.17
CA GLU A 18 -1.96 -7.38 23.74
C GLU A 18 -2.05 -8.33 22.54
N LEU A 19 -2.90 -9.36 22.64
CA LEU A 19 -3.07 -10.37 21.60
C LEU A 19 -3.81 -9.87 20.36
N LYS A 20 -4.75 -8.91 20.50
CA LYS A 20 -5.58 -8.31 19.44
C LYS A 20 -6.46 -9.30 18.67
N LEU A 21 -6.27 -10.60 18.85
CA LEU A 21 -6.97 -11.67 18.14
C LEU A 21 -7.25 -12.83 19.10
N ILE A 22 -8.47 -13.37 19.02
CA ILE A 22 -8.93 -14.51 19.81
C ILE A 22 -9.43 -15.59 18.84
N PRO A 23 -8.79 -16.77 18.74
CA PRO A 23 -9.29 -17.87 17.94
C PRO A 23 -10.61 -18.42 18.51
N VAL A 24 -11.67 -18.41 17.69
CA VAL A 24 -12.98 -18.95 18.05
C VAL A 24 -13.13 -20.33 17.42
N ILE A 25 -13.21 -21.36 18.25
CA ILE A 25 -12.94 -22.73 17.85
C ILE A 25 -14.13 -23.64 18.19
N LYS A 26 -14.49 -24.52 17.25
CA LYS A 26 -15.35 -25.68 17.49
C LYS A 26 -14.49 -26.95 17.39
N ILE A 27 -14.43 -27.75 18.42
CA ILE A 27 -13.71 -29.03 18.47
C ILE A 27 -14.73 -30.15 18.61
N GLU A 28 -14.81 -31.05 17.64
CA GLU A 28 -15.69 -32.22 17.68
C GLU A 28 -15.00 -33.42 18.32
N ASP A 29 -13.72 -33.63 18.03
CA ASP A 29 -12.89 -34.68 18.61
C ASP A 29 -11.96 -34.07 19.66
N VAL A 30 -12.13 -34.46 20.92
CA VAL A 30 -11.35 -33.94 22.07
C VAL A 30 -9.85 -34.22 21.92
N ASP A 31 -9.45 -35.29 21.24
CA ASP A 31 -8.06 -35.64 21.02
C ASP A 31 -7.32 -34.59 20.16
N ASN A 32 -8.06 -33.79 19.40
CA ASN A 32 -7.49 -32.69 18.62
C ASN A 32 -7.19 -31.43 19.47
N ALA A 33 -7.65 -31.34 20.72
CA ALA A 33 -7.55 -30.13 21.53
C ALA A 33 -6.11 -29.74 21.86
N VAL A 34 -5.30 -30.66 22.32
CA VAL A 34 -3.89 -30.42 22.70
C VAL A 34 -3.02 -30.12 21.48
N PRO A 35 -3.06 -30.90 20.37
CA PRO A 35 -2.31 -30.56 19.16
C PRO A 35 -2.68 -29.21 18.55
N LEU A 36 -3.97 -28.84 18.59
CA LEU A 36 -4.43 -27.53 18.13
C LEU A 36 -3.86 -26.38 18.98
N ALA A 37 -3.90 -26.52 20.31
CA ALA A 37 -3.34 -25.54 21.23
C ALA A 37 -1.82 -25.37 21.01
N GLU A 38 -1.09 -26.46 20.79
CA GLU A 38 0.33 -26.43 20.44
C GLU A 38 0.57 -25.67 19.14
N ALA A 39 -0.25 -25.89 18.10
CA ALA A 39 -0.15 -25.20 16.83
C ALA A 39 -0.40 -23.69 16.98
N LEU A 40 -1.37 -23.27 17.79
CA LEU A 40 -1.65 -21.86 18.10
C LEU A 40 -0.48 -21.20 18.84
N ILE A 41 0.08 -21.87 19.86
CA ILE A 41 1.23 -21.39 20.63
C ILE A 41 2.45 -21.23 19.70
N LYS A 42 2.76 -22.24 18.86
CA LYS A 42 3.84 -22.16 17.86
C LYS A 42 3.63 -21.01 16.85
N GLY A 43 2.39 -20.71 16.51
CA GLY A 43 2.00 -19.57 15.69
C GLY A 43 2.08 -18.21 16.40
N GLY A 44 2.40 -18.18 17.71
CA GLY A 44 2.54 -16.95 18.51
C GLY A 44 1.22 -16.43 19.08
N LEU A 45 0.16 -17.25 19.16
CA LEU A 45 -1.16 -16.87 19.68
C LEU A 45 -1.60 -17.81 20.81
N PRO A 46 -1.11 -17.65 22.04
CA PRO A 46 -1.42 -18.52 23.18
C PRO A 46 -2.84 -18.24 23.75
N ALA A 47 -3.88 -18.28 22.91
CA ALA A 47 -5.26 -18.04 23.30
C ALA A 47 -6.23 -18.93 22.51
N ALA A 48 -7.37 -19.29 23.11
CA ALA A 48 -8.44 -20.03 22.46
C ALA A 48 -9.80 -19.79 23.14
N GLU A 49 -10.85 -19.49 22.36
CA GLU A 49 -12.26 -19.53 22.77
C GLU A 49 -12.86 -20.86 22.27
N ILE A 50 -12.96 -21.87 23.14
CA ILE A 50 -13.56 -23.18 22.81
C ILE A 50 -15.08 -23.12 22.97
N THR A 51 -15.81 -23.35 21.90
CA THR A 51 -17.26 -23.11 21.88
C THR A 51 -18.06 -24.35 22.34
N PHE A 52 -19.05 -24.15 23.22
CA PHE A 52 -20.02 -25.16 23.67
C PHE A 52 -21.05 -25.52 22.59
N ARG A 53 -20.68 -25.36 21.31
CA ARG A 53 -21.46 -25.85 20.15
C ARG A 53 -21.22 -27.33 19.87
N ALA A 54 -20.13 -27.90 20.37
CA ALA A 54 -19.79 -29.30 20.26
C ALA A 54 -19.90 -29.99 21.63
N ALA A 55 -20.29 -31.26 21.65
CA ALA A 55 -20.23 -32.09 22.84
C ALA A 55 -18.78 -32.32 23.25
N GLY A 56 -18.48 -32.22 24.56
CA GLY A 56 -17.09 -32.39 25.05
C GLY A 56 -16.23 -31.14 25.03
N ALA A 57 -16.81 -29.94 24.81
CA ALA A 57 -16.09 -28.67 24.91
C ALA A 57 -15.40 -28.49 26.27
N ASP A 58 -16.04 -28.88 27.37
CA ASP A 58 -15.47 -28.91 28.71
C ASP A 58 -14.23 -29.81 28.80
N LYS A 59 -14.27 -31.01 28.20
CA LYS A 59 -13.12 -31.93 28.17
C LYS A 59 -11.97 -31.36 27.33
N ALA A 60 -12.29 -30.71 26.21
CA ALA A 60 -11.26 -30.05 25.38
C ALA A 60 -10.57 -28.89 26.15
N ILE A 61 -11.34 -28.04 26.84
CA ILE A 61 -10.82 -26.99 27.72
C ILE A 61 -9.93 -27.60 28.80
N ALA A 62 -10.38 -28.67 29.49
CA ALA A 62 -9.60 -29.30 30.54
C ALA A 62 -8.29 -29.91 30.04
N ALA A 63 -8.30 -30.51 28.85
CA ALA A 63 -7.10 -31.05 28.21
C ALA A 63 -6.07 -29.95 27.88
N ILE A 64 -6.54 -28.83 27.31
CA ILE A 64 -5.68 -27.68 26.97
C ILE A 64 -5.13 -27.02 28.25
N ALA A 65 -6.00 -26.71 29.22
CA ALA A 65 -5.59 -26.05 30.47
C ALA A 65 -4.59 -26.88 31.27
N LYS A 66 -4.70 -28.21 31.23
CA LYS A 66 -3.73 -29.12 31.84
C LYS A 66 -2.39 -29.16 31.10
N ALA A 67 -2.42 -29.18 29.75
CA ALA A 67 -1.22 -29.29 28.93
C ALA A 67 -0.44 -27.96 28.86
N PHE A 68 -1.15 -26.82 28.86
CA PHE A 68 -0.61 -25.49 28.68
C PHE A 68 -1.21 -24.50 29.71
N PRO A 69 -0.76 -24.53 30.98
CA PRO A 69 -1.35 -23.73 32.07
C PRO A 69 -1.28 -22.21 31.84
N ASP A 70 -0.32 -21.74 31.04
CA ASP A 70 -0.12 -20.31 30.72
C ASP A 70 -0.95 -19.84 29.52
N MET A 71 -1.63 -20.75 28.82
CA MET A 71 -2.48 -20.43 27.68
C MET A 71 -3.79 -19.81 28.14
N LEU A 72 -4.22 -18.73 27.48
CA LEU A 72 -5.49 -18.07 27.74
C LEU A 72 -6.65 -18.89 27.14
N VAL A 73 -7.30 -19.75 27.90
CA VAL A 73 -8.38 -20.62 27.43
C VAL A 73 -9.70 -20.17 28.00
N GLY A 74 -10.69 -19.90 27.11
CA GLY A 74 -12.05 -19.52 27.51
C GLY A 74 -13.11 -20.41 26.89
N ALA A 75 -14.30 -20.33 27.45
CA ALA A 75 -15.49 -21.02 26.96
C ALA A 75 -16.39 -20.07 26.17
N GLY A 76 -16.64 -20.40 24.89
CA GLY A 76 -17.55 -19.66 24.01
C GLY A 76 -18.91 -20.32 23.86
N THR A 77 -19.89 -19.53 23.40
CA THR A 77 -21.29 -20.02 23.22
C THR A 77 -21.91 -20.60 24.50
N VAL A 78 -21.58 -19.98 25.64
CA VAL A 78 -22.14 -20.37 26.94
C VAL A 78 -23.52 -19.71 27.12
N LEU A 79 -24.56 -20.51 27.35
CA LEU A 79 -25.96 -20.07 27.37
C LEU A 79 -26.63 -20.24 28.74
N THR A 80 -26.08 -21.08 29.61
CA THR A 80 -26.68 -21.41 30.92
C THR A 80 -25.64 -21.38 32.03
N THR A 81 -26.10 -21.28 33.27
CA THR A 81 -25.27 -21.31 34.47
C THR A 81 -24.54 -22.64 34.66
N GLU A 82 -25.17 -23.76 34.29
CA GLU A 82 -24.58 -25.10 34.34
C GLU A 82 -23.40 -25.22 33.37
N GLN A 83 -23.47 -24.57 32.20
CA GLN A 83 -22.35 -24.50 31.28
C GLN A 83 -21.21 -23.61 31.82
N VAL A 84 -21.55 -22.56 32.57
CA VAL A 84 -20.52 -21.75 33.28
C VAL A 84 -19.79 -22.60 34.31
N ASP A 85 -20.49 -23.38 35.10
CA ASP A 85 -19.89 -24.30 36.10
C ASP A 85 -18.99 -25.33 35.43
N ALA A 86 -19.48 -25.97 34.36
CA ALA A 86 -18.69 -26.93 33.59
C ALA A 86 -17.42 -26.32 33.02
N ALA A 87 -17.53 -25.12 32.44
CA ALA A 87 -16.36 -24.37 31.88
C ALA A 87 -15.36 -24.03 32.97
N LYS A 88 -15.81 -23.49 34.12
CA LYS A 88 -14.95 -23.13 35.25
C LYS A 88 -14.25 -24.35 35.83
N ALA A 89 -14.99 -25.45 36.04
CA ALA A 89 -14.41 -26.70 36.53
C ALA A 89 -13.38 -27.31 35.57
N ALA A 90 -13.54 -27.08 34.25
CA ALA A 90 -12.61 -27.47 33.21
C ALA A 90 -11.36 -26.56 33.16
N GLY A 91 -11.33 -25.44 33.88
CA GLY A 91 -10.18 -24.52 33.90
C GLY A 91 -10.29 -23.36 32.91
N ALA A 92 -11.49 -23.05 32.39
CA ALA A 92 -11.70 -21.86 31.59
C ALA A 92 -11.40 -20.58 32.42
N THR A 93 -10.66 -19.64 31.84
CA THR A 93 -10.28 -18.37 32.48
C THR A 93 -11.26 -17.25 32.18
N PHE A 94 -12.10 -17.39 31.15
CA PHE A 94 -13.15 -16.43 30.79
C PHE A 94 -14.32 -17.13 30.09
N ILE A 95 -15.47 -16.46 30.11
CA ILE A 95 -16.72 -16.91 29.49
C ILE A 95 -17.12 -15.95 28.36
N VAL A 96 -17.64 -16.47 27.26
CA VAL A 96 -18.19 -15.70 26.15
C VAL A 96 -19.56 -16.25 25.77
N SER A 97 -20.57 -15.38 25.66
CA SER A 97 -21.90 -15.75 25.17
C SER A 97 -22.23 -15.04 23.84
N PRO A 98 -23.06 -15.65 22.98
CA PRO A 98 -23.42 -15.04 21.69
C PRO A 98 -24.37 -13.84 21.83
N GLY A 99 -25.11 -13.76 22.92
CA GLY A 99 -26.04 -12.69 23.26
C GLY A 99 -25.94 -12.32 24.72
N PHE A 100 -26.69 -11.30 25.13
CA PHE A 100 -26.74 -10.84 26.51
C PHE A 100 -27.81 -11.62 27.30
N ASN A 101 -27.39 -12.48 28.25
CA ASN A 101 -28.26 -13.14 29.19
C ASN A 101 -27.93 -12.63 30.60
N PRO A 102 -28.80 -11.82 31.22
CA PRO A 102 -28.52 -11.20 32.53
C PRO A 102 -28.30 -12.23 33.64
N LYS A 103 -28.95 -13.42 33.57
CA LYS A 103 -28.76 -14.48 34.57
C LYS A 103 -27.34 -15.07 34.48
N VAL A 104 -26.86 -15.34 33.29
CA VAL A 104 -25.51 -15.87 33.07
C VAL A 104 -24.46 -14.84 33.49
N VAL A 105 -24.63 -13.56 33.09
CA VAL A 105 -23.70 -12.48 33.44
C VAL A 105 -23.66 -12.28 34.98
N ALA A 106 -24.82 -12.19 35.63
CA ALA A 106 -24.89 -12.05 37.10
C ALA A 106 -24.21 -13.21 37.81
N TYR A 107 -24.45 -14.44 37.35
CA TYR A 107 -23.84 -15.64 37.91
C TYR A 107 -22.30 -15.65 37.73
N CYS A 108 -21.81 -15.32 36.55
CA CYS A 108 -20.37 -15.19 36.34
C CYS A 108 -19.71 -14.14 37.28
N ASN A 109 -20.38 -13.02 37.52
CA ASN A 109 -19.94 -11.99 38.46
C ASN A 109 -19.94 -12.51 39.91
N GLU A 110 -20.97 -13.30 40.29
CA GLU A 110 -21.08 -13.90 41.63
C GLU A 110 -19.93 -14.87 41.91
N ILE A 111 -19.63 -15.76 40.97
CA ILE A 111 -18.58 -16.77 41.13
C ILE A 111 -17.18 -16.28 40.74
N GLY A 112 -17.04 -15.02 40.28
CA GLY A 112 -15.76 -14.36 40.00
C GLY A 112 -15.05 -14.88 38.75
N ILE A 113 -15.80 -15.21 37.67
CA ILE A 113 -15.21 -15.54 36.35
C ILE A 113 -15.52 -14.43 35.34
N PRO A 114 -14.53 -13.87 34.63
CA PRO A 114 -14.73 -12.87 33.60
C PRO A 114 -15.70 -13.30 32.50
N VAL A 115 -16.63 -12.41 32.10
CA VAL A 115 -17.64 -12.71 31.06
C VAL A 115 -17.76 -11.60 30.03
N PHE A 116 -17.79 -11.98 28.74
CA PHE A 116 -17.92 -11.09 27.58
C PHE A 116 -19.19 -11.45 26.81
N PRO A 117 -20.35 -10.87 27.18
CA PRO A 117 -21.62 -11.18 26.53
C PRO A 117 -21.74 -10.47 25.16
N GLY A 118 -22.47 -11.08 24.22
CA GLY A 118 -22.80 -10.47 22.95
C GLY A 118 -23.81 -9.33 23.11
N CYS A 119 -23.46 -8.11 22.67
CA CYS A 119 -24.33 -6.94 22.67
C CYS A 119 -24.29 -6.27 21.30
N THR A 120 -25.46 -6.07 20.68
CA THR A 120 -25.62 -5.43 19.38
C THR A 120 -26.57 -4.23 19.40
N THR A 121 -27.17 -3.95 20.54
CA THR A 121 -28.12 -2.85 20.75
C THR A 121 -27.75 -2.00 21.96
N PRO A 122 -28.17 -0.72 22.01
CA PRO A 122 -28.00 0.15 23.17
C PRO A 122 -28.56 -0.45 24.46
N SER A 123 -29.75 -1.07 24.42
CA SER A 123 -30.37 -1.66 25.61
C SER A 123 -29.57 -2.82 26.22
N GLU A 124 -28.89 -3.62 25.38
CA GLU A 124 -28.01 -4.69 25.86
C GLU A 124 -26.74 -4.10 26.50
N ILE A 125 -26.20 -3.01 25.94
CA ILE A 125 -25.05 -2.31 26.50
C ILE A 125 -25.39 -1.70 27.86
N GLU A 126 -26.56 -1.07 28.00
CA GLU A 126 -27.00 -0.48 29.27
C GLU A 126 -27.13 -1.54 30.37
N GLN A 127 -27.73 -2.70 30.05
CA GLN A 127 -27.80 -3.82 30.97
C GLN A 127 -26.41 -4.39 31.33
N ALA A 128 -25.48 -4.42 30.37
CA ALA A 128 -24.09 -4.80 30.64
C ALA A 128 -23.41 -3.82 31.61
N ILE A 129 -23.62 -2.51 31.44
CA ILE A 129 -23.12 -1.46 32.32
C ILE A 129 -23.72 -1.58 33.72
N GLU A 130 -25.04 -1.85 33.86
CA GLU A 130 -25.69 -2.06 35.14
C GLU A 130 -25.09 -3.24 35.92
N LEU A 131 -24.65 -4.27 35.22
CA LEU A 131 -23.95 -5.42 35.81
C LEU A 131 -22.43 -5.22 35.95
N GLY A 132 -21.93 -4.01 35.72
CA GLY A 132 -20.54 -3.61 35.96
C GLY A 132 -19.57 -4.01 34.86
N LEU A 133 -20.03 -4.27 33.64
CA LEU A 133 -19.17 -4.60 32.50
C LEU A 133 -18.79 -3.33 31.72
N ASP A 134 -17.55 -3.26 31.28
CA ASP A 134 -16.99 -2.22 30.41
C ASP A 134 -16.50 -2.75 29.06
N THR A 135 -16.58 -4.07 28.87
CA THR A 135 -16.17 -4.76 27.65
C THR A 135 -17.21 -5.79 27.24
N VAL A 136 -17.64 -5.75 25.98
CA VAL A 136 -18.65 -6.66 25.44
C VAL A 136 -18.21 -7.25 24.10
N LYS A 137 -18.68 -8.46 23.79
CA LYS A 137 -18.59 -9.02 22.45
C LYS A 137 -19.60 -8.33 21.54
N PHE A 138 -19.23 -8.04 20.30
CA PHE A 138 -20.16 -7.58 19.26
C PHE A 138 -20.33 -8.69 18.22
N PHE A 139 -21.49 -9.34 18.20
CA PHE A 139 -21.73 -10.56 17.41
C PHE A 139 -23.18 -10.63 16.88
N PRO A 140 -23.39 -11.03 15.59
CA PRO A 140 -22.39 -11.27 14.53
C PRO A 140 -21.93 -9.95 13.91
N ALA A 141 -20.62 -9.66 13.89
CA ALA A 141 -20.12 -8.32 13.64
C ALA A 141 -20.45 -7.77 12.25
N GLU A 142 -20.06 -8.44 11.18
CA GLU A 142 -20.28 -7.95 9.80
C GLU A 142 -21.78 -7.87 9.48
N GLN A 143 -22.55 -8.90 9.83
CA GLN A 143 -23.99 -8.97 9.55
C GLN A 143 -24.81 -7.94 10.36
N SER A 144 -24.27 -7.48 11.49
CA SER A 144 -24.93 -6.48 12.34
C SER A 144 -24.60 -5.03 11.99
N GLY A 145 -23.86 -4.78 10.90
CA GLY A 145 -23.49 -3.43 10.43
C GLY A 145 -22.03 -3.05 10.64
N GLY A 146 -21.19 -4.00 11.05
CA GLY A 146 -19.74 -3.88 11.06
C GLY A 146 -19.18 -2.77 11.96
N ILE A 147 -18.02 -2.28 11.60
CA ILE A 147 -17.32 -1.24 12.37
C ILE A 147 -18.11 0.07 12.47
N ASP A 148 -18.92 0.38 11.47
CA ASP A 148 -19.65 1.65 11.45
C ASP A 148 -20.75 1.66 12.52
N LYS A 149 -21.43 0.51 12.75
CA LYS A 149 -22.36 0.36 13.86
C LYS A 149 -21.66 0.39 15.22
N ILE A 150 -20.50 -0.25 15.36
CA ILE A 150 -19.71 -0.17 16.61
C ILE A 150 -19.35 1.27 16.92
N LYS A 151 -18.89 2.07 15.95
CA LYS A 151 -18.57 3.49 16.14
C LYS A 151 -19.79 4.30 16.60
N ALA A 152 -20.95 4.08 15.97
CA ALA A 152 -22.20 4.74 16.35
C ALA A 152 -22.63 4.39 17.78
N MET A 153 -22.53 3.11 18.15
CA MET A 153 -22.86 2.64 19.51
C MET A 153 -21.85 3.14 20.56
N ALA A 154 -20.57 3.19 20.24
CA ALA A 154 -19.54 3.64 21.15
C ALA A 154 -19.62 5.14 21.51
N ALA A 155 -20.29 5.94 20.69
CA ALA A 155 -20.37 7.39 20.88
C ALA A 155 -21.03 7.78 22.23
N PRO A 156 -22.21 7.26 22.62
CA PRO A 156 -22.81 7.55 23.92
C PRO A 156 -22.14 6.79 25.08
N TYR A 157 -21.50 5.63 24.82
CA TYR A 157 -20.93 4.77 25.86
C TYR A 157 -19.40 4.92 25.93
N THR A 158 -18.92 6.04 26.41
CA THR A 158 -17.52 6.45 26.35
C THR A 158 -16.52 5.52 27.02
N LYS A 159 -16.94 4.70 27.99
CA LYS A 159 -16.09 3.72 28.69
C LYS A 159 -16.16 2.32 28.09
N MET A 160 -17.18 2.04 27.28
CA MET A 160 -17.38 0.70 26.69
C MET A 160 -16.33 0.38 25.64
N THR A 161 -15.83 -0.84 25.66
CA THR A 161 -14.95 -1.43 24.64
C THR A 161 -15.59 -2.68 24.02
N PHE A 162 -15.12 -3.05 22.83
CA PHE A 162 -15.79 -4.06 22.01
C PHE A 162 -14.80 -5.13 21.52
N ILE A 163 -15.32 -6.38 21.43
CA ILE A 163 -14.65 -7.52 20.80
C ILE A 163 -15.54 -8.01 19.64
N PRO A 164 -15.42 -7.42 18.42
CA PRO A 164 -16.16 -7.86 17.26
C PRO A 164 -15.80 -9.30 16.89
N THR A 165 -16.85 -10.09 16.63
CA THR A 165 -16.74 -11.51 16.25
C THR A 165 -17.81 -11.84 15.20
N GLY A 166 -17.48 -12.67 14.21
CA GLY A 166 -18.38 -13.03 13.12
C GLY A 166 -18.13 -12.22 11.85
N GLY A 167 -17.67 -12.91 10.80
CA GLY A 167 -17.26 -12.32 9.54
C GLY A 167 -15.88 -11.63 9.57
N ILE A 168 -15.13 -11.77 10.66
CA ILE A 168 -13.76 -11.25 10.76
C ILE A 168 -12.82 -12.11 9.91
N SER A 169 -11.98 -11.46 9.14
CA SER A 169 -11.04 -12.06 8.19
C SER A 169 -9.75 -11.22 8.09
N PRO A 170 -8.69 -11.74 7.45
CA PRO A 170 -7.49 -10.95 7.18
C PRO A 170 -7.76 -9.65 6.40
N ALA A 171 -8.82 -9.61 5.58
CA ALA A 171 -9.16 -8.46 4.75
C ALA A 171 -9.77 -7.29 5.55
N ASN A 172 -10.45 -7.57 6.69
CA ASN A 172 -11.16 -6.52 7.43
C ASN A 172 -10.66 -6.29 8.86
N ILE A 173 -9.88 -7.19 9.45
CA ILE A 173 -9.45 -7.11 10.86
C ILE A 173 -8.71 -5.80 11.19
N LYS A 174 -7.85 -5.30 10.31
CA LYS A 174 -7.14 -4.03 10.51
C LYS A 174 -8.10 -2.84 10.60
N LYS A 175 -9.21 -2.85 9.83
CA LYS A 175 -10.25 -1.81 9.88
C LYS A 175 -10.93 -1.75 11.26
N TYR A 176 -11.16 -2.91 11.87
CA TYR A 176 -11.71 -2.98 13.23
C TYR A 176 -10.71 -2.51 14.28
N LEU A 177 -9.48 -3.04 14.26
CA LEU A 177 -8.43 -2.71 15.24
C LEU A 177 -7.92 -1.26 15.15
N ALA A 178 -8.17 -0.57 14.03
CA ALA A 178 -7.87 0.85 13.91
C ALA A 178 -8.78 1.75 14.78
N PHE A 179 -9.90 1.24 15.28
CA PHE A 179 -10.77 1.98 16.19
C PHE A 179 -10.40 1.67 17.66
N ASN A 180 -10.00 2.67 18.40
CA ASN A 180 -9.45 2.56 19.75
C ASN A 180 -10.39 1.94 20.81
N LYS A 181 -11.68 1.77 20.49
CA LYS A 181 -12.67 1.05 21.33
C LYS A 181 -12.76 -0.44 21.02
N VAL A 182 -12.11 -0.92 19.96
CA VAL A 182 -11.98 -2.34 19.65
C VAL A 182 -10.65 -2.82 20.23
N ILE A 183 -10.72 -3.68 21.23
CA ILE A 183 -9.55 -4.16 21.96
C ILE A 183 -8.94 -5.42 21.37
N ALA A 184 -9.80 -6.29 20.79
CA ALA A 184 -9.42 -7.51 20.09
C ALA A 184 -10.53 -7.89 19.11
N CYS A 185 -10.26 -8.82 18.20
CA CYS A 185 -11.24 -9.40 17.30
C CYS A 185 -11.32 -10.92 17.52
N GLY A 186 -12.53 -11.49 17.56
CA GLY A 186 -12.73 -12.92 17.52
C GLY A 186 -12.79 -13.45 16.08
N GLY A 187 -11.97 -14.44 15.73
CA GLY A 187 -11.93 -14.98 14.38
C GLY A 187 -11.69 -16.49 14.33
N SER A 188 -12.17 -17.15 13.26
CA SER A 188 -11.97 -18.58 13.02
C SER A 188 -11.18 -18.87 11.74
N PHE A 189 -10.73 -17.84 11.01
CA PHE A 189 -10.10 -18.01 9.70
C PHE A 189 -8.75 -18.76 9.74
N MET A 190 -8.04 -18.78 10.88
CA MET A 190 -6.82 -19.54 11.11
C MET A 190 -7.06 -20.96 11.64
N VAL A 191 -8.28 -21.24 12.15
CA VAL A 191 -8.67 -22.50 12.83
C VAL A 191 -9.94 -23.08 12.23
N LYS A 192 -9.99 -23.22 10.90
CA LYS A 192 -11.14 -23.79 10.19
C LYS A 192 -11.37 -25.24 10.60
N GLU A 193 -12.65 -25.64 10.66
CA GLU A 193 -13.06 -26.98 11.09
C GLU A 193 -12.44 -28.09 10.22
N ASP A 194 -12.33 -27.87 8.91
CA ASP A 194 -11.70 -28.81 7.98
C ASP A 194 -10.22 -29.05 8.29
N LEU A 195 -9.46 -27.98 8.61
CA LEU A 195 -8.04 -28.10 8.98
C LEU A 195 -7.85 -28.88 10.31
N ILE A 196 -8.72 -28.62 11.28
CA ILE A 196 -8.69 -29.32 12.58
C ILE A 196 -9.00 -30.80 12.40
N ASN A 197 -10.07 -31.12 11.66
CA ASN A 197 -10.52 -32.48 11.42
C ASN A 197 -9.50 -33.30 10.60
N ASN A 198 -8.82 -32.62 9.65
CA ASN A 198 -7.76 -33.23 8.85
C ASN A 198 -6.40 -33.25 9.55
N LYS A 199 -6.29 -32.70 10.78
CA LYS A 199 -5.05 -32.64 11.59
C LYS A 199 -3.92 -31.88 10.89
N GLU A 200 -4.25 -30.80 10.15
CA GLU A 200 -3.29 -29.98 9.41
C GLU A 200 -2.61 -28.94 10.33
N TRP A 201 -1.90 -29.41 11.36
CA TRP A 201 -1.34 -28.57 12.43
C TRP A 201 -0.31 -27.58 11.93
N ASP A 202 0.55 -27.96 10.98
CA ASP A 202 1.53 -27.06 10.39
C ASP A 202 0.86 -25.90 9.64
N LYS A 203 -0.24 -26.20 8.95
CA LYS A 203 -1.03 -25.17 8.25
C LYS A 203 -1.73 -24.22 9.22
N ILE A 204 -2.28 -24.73 10.32
CA ILE A 204 -2.85 -23.91 11.39
C ILE A 204 -1.76 -23.03 12.02
N THR A 205 -0.58 -23.56 12.27
CA THR A 205 0.58 -22.78 12.79
C THR A 205 0.95 -21.65 11.84
N GLU A 206 1.06 -21.92 10.54
CA GLU A 206 1.34 -20.92 9.50
C GLU A 206 0.25 -19.83 9.47
N LEU A 207 -1.03 -20.22 9.37
CA LEU A 207 -2.15 -19.27 9.32
C LEU A 207 -2.25 -18.42 10.60
N THR A 208 -1.94 -19.02 11.76
CA THR A 208 -1.90 -18.30 13.04
C THR A 208 -0.78 -17.29 13.08
N LYS A 209 0.43 -17.67 12.66
CA LYS A 209 1.57 -16.76 12.56
C LYS A 209 1.27 -15.58 11.64
N ASN A 210 0.70 -15.85 10.46
CA ASN A 210 0.30 -14.82 9.52
C ASN A 210 -0.75 -13.87 10.12
N ALA A 211 -1.72 -14.40 10.88
CA ALA A 211 -2.71 -13.61 11.59
C ALA A 211 -2.09 -12.72 12.68
N VAL A 212 -1.16 -13.25 13.47
CA VAL A 212 -0.41 -12.51 14.51
C VAL A 212 0.46 -11.42 13.89
N ASP A 213 1.18 -11.71 12.82
CA ASP A 213 2.00 -10.74 12.11
C ASP A 213 1.12 -9.63 11.51
N LEU A 214 -0.03 -9.98 10.96
CA LEU A 214 -1.02 -9.05 10.40
C LEU A 214 -1.55 -8.05 11.44
N VAL A 215 -1.96 -8.52 12.64
CA VAL A 215 -2.53 -7.65 13.69
C VAL A 215 -1.46 -6.81 14.41
N ASN A 216 -0.20 -7.26 14.38
CA ASN A 216 0.94 -6.53 14.92
C ASN A 216 1.62 -5.61 13.89
N GLY A 217 1.03 -5.49 12.69
CA GLY A 217 1.56 -4.62 11.64
C GLY A 217 2.85 -5.14 11.00
N LYS A 218 3.25 -6.38 11.29
CA LYS A 218 4.30 -7.06 10.54
C LYS A 218 3.69 -7.52 9.22
N GLU A 219 4.12 -6.96 8.13
CA GLU A 219 3.79 -7.49 6.81
C GLU A 219 4.66 -8.73 6.57
N GLU A 220 4.09 -9.77 5.94
CA GLU A 220 4.90 -10.89 5.49
C GLU A 220 6.05 -10.34 4.63
N PRO A 221 7.30 -10.75 4.86
CA PRO A 221 8.37 -10.33 3.99
C PRO A 221 8.01 -10.75 2.55
N VAL A 222 7.92 -9.77 1.67
CA VAL A 222 7.70 -10.05 0.25
C VAL A 222 8.89 -10.86 -0.26
N VAL A 223 8.65 -12.11 -0.61
CA VAL A 223 9.65 -12.92 -1.29
C VAL A 223 9.69 -12.43 -2.73
N LYS A 224 10.73 -11.65 -3.08
CA LYS A 224 10.96 -11.26 -4.47
C LYS A 224 11.38 -12.48 -5.27
N THR A 225 10.65 -12.73 -6.36
CA THR A 225 11.07 -13.70 -7.37
C THR A 225 12.39 -13.25 -7.98
N GLU A 226 13.33 -14.15 -8.18
CA GLU A 226 14.56 -13.82 -8.91
C GLU A 226 14.21 -13.42 -10.35
N LYS A 227 14.59 -12.20 -10.72
CA LYS A 227 14.21 -11.60 -12.00
C LYS A 227 15.44 -11.39 -12.87
N LYS A 228 15.37 -11.91 -14.09
CA LYS A 228 16.35 -11.59 -15.12
C LYS A 228 15.87 -10.35 -15.86
N ILE A 229 16.60 -9.24 -15.70
CA ILE A 229 16.31 -8.01 -16.45
C ILE A 229 16.67 -8.25 -17.90
N THR A 230 15.68 -8.12 -18.79
CA THR A 230 15.85 -8.33 -20.23
C THR A 230 15.07 -7.28 -21.01
N ALA A 231 15.51 -7.04 -22.23
CA ALA A 231 14.77 -6.29 -23.21
C ALA A 231 13.40 -6.96 -23.51
N GLY A 232 12.34 -6.16 -23.68
CA GLY A 232 11.00 -6.64 -24.01
C GLY A 232 9.95 -5.55 -23.81
N LYS A 233 8.69 -5.97 -23.78
CA LYS A 233 7.54 -5.07 -23.61
C LYS A 233 7.56 -4.44 -22.21
N VAL A 234 7.45 -3.11 -22.19
CA VAL A 234 7.29 -2.32 -20.94
C VAL A 234 5.84 -1.91 -20.81
N VAL A 235 5.23 -2.25 -19.68
CA VAL A 235 3.87 -1.82 -19.31
C VAL A 235 3.96 -0.67 -18.31
N THR A 236 3.27 0.44 -18.59
CA THR A 236 3.15 1.56 -17.63
C THR A 236 1.68 1.75 -17.23
N PHE A 237 1.43 2.07 -15.96
CA PHE A 237 0.07 2.21 -15.41
C PHE A 237 -0.08 3.51 -14.66
N GLY A 238 -1.00 4.38 -15.10
CA GLY A 238 -1.25 5.65 -14.44
C GLY A 238 -2.29 6.53 -15.12
N GLU A 239 -2.30 7.82 -14.76
CA GLU A 239 -3.23 8.79 -15.31
C GLU A 239 -2.62 9.57 -16.47
N ILE A 240 -3.37 9.71 -17.56
CA ILE A 240 -3.15 10.71 -18.59
C ILE A 240 -4.18 11.83 -18.45
N MET A 241 -3.74 13.06 -18.47
CA MET A 241 -4.57 14.25 -18.31
C MET A 241 -4.54 15.13 -19.54
N LEU A 242 -5.62 15.90 -19.74
CA LEU A 242 -5.63 17.01 -20.67
C LEU A 242 -4.85 18.19 -20.04
N ARG A 243 -3.79 18.64 -20.69
CA ARG A 243 -3.04 19.83 -20.34
C ARG A 243 -3.60 21.04 -21.09
N LEU A 244 -3.91 22.09 -20.36
CA LEU A 244 -4.29 23.39 -20.90
C LEU A 244 -3.26 24.44 -20.47
N ALA A 245 -2.58 25.06 -21.42
CA ALA A 245 -1.49 26.02 -21.13
C ALA A 245 -1.61 27.27 -22.00
N PRO A 246 -1.39 28.48 -21.44
CA PRO A 246 -1.16 29.66 -22.27
C PRO A 246 0.04 29.45 -23.20
N LEU A 247 0.02 30.12 -24.32
CA LEU A 247 1.15 30.10 -25.27
C LEU A 247 2.40 30.71 -24.63
N ASP A 248 3.55 30.14 -24.93
CA ASP A 248 4.87 30.60 -24.47
C ASP A 248 4.95 30.86 -22.96
N TYR A 249 5.26 32.08 -22.53
CA TYR A 249 5.38 32.52 -21.15
C TYR A 249 4.22 33.43 -20.70
N LEU A 250 3.11 33.46 -21.47
CA LEU A 250 1.92 34.22 -21.11
C LEU A 250 1.34 33.68 -19.79
N ARG A 251 0.70 34.59 -19.05
CA ARG A 251 -0.02 34.22 -17.83
C ARG A 251 -1.43 33.72 -18.15
N PHE A 252 -2.03 33.01 -17.22
CA PHE A 252 -3.45 32.62 -17.34
C PHE A 252 -4.31 33.86 -17.66
N PHE A 253 -5.13 33.74 -18.71
CA PHE A 253 -6.04 34.78 -19.19
C PHE A 253 -5.38 36.09 -19.64
N GLN A 254 -4.10 36.06 -19.97
CA GLN A 254 -3.44 37.17 -20.65
C GLN A 254 -3.82 37.23 -22.14
N ASN A 255 -4.29 36.10 -22.70
CA ASN A 255 -5.01 36.03 -23.98
C ASN A 255 -6.18 35.02 -23.85
N ASP A 256 -6.99 34.90 -24.87
CA ASP A 256 -8.21 34.09 -24.88
C ASP A 256 -7.98 32.65 -25.35
N MET A 257 -6.71 32.23 -25.58
CA MET A 257 -6.36 30.90 -26.10
C MET A 257 -5.55 30.11 -25.09
N LEU A 258 -5.85 28.83 -25.00
CA LEU A 258 -5.06 27.83 -24.30
C LEU A 258 -4.69 26.70 -25.27
N GLU A 259 -3.42 26.34 -25.32
CA GLU A 259 -2.96 25.14 -26.04
C GLU A 259 -3.44 23.89 -25.30
N ALA A 260 -4.07 22.96 -26.02
CA ALA A 260 -4.57 21.70 -25.49
C ALA A 260 -3.64 20.55 -25.94
N THR A 261 -3.03 19.89 -24.96
CA THR A 261 -2.16 18.70 -25.17
C THR A 261 -2.47 17.66 -24.13
N PHE A 262 -1.88 16.47 -24.22
CA PHE A 262 -2.03 15.42 -23.21
C PHE A 262 -0.68 15.10 -22.57
N GLY A 263 -0.73 14.67 -21.29
CA GLY A 263 0.45 14.22 -20.56
C GLY A 263 0.09 13.56 -19.23
N GLY A 264 1.05 12.85 -18.67
CA GLY A 264 0.94 12.15 -17.39
C GLY A 264 2.21 11.35 -17.16
N GLY A 265 2.63 11.17 -15.91
CA GLY A 265 3.94 10.57 -15.60
C GLY A 265 4.21 9.28 -16.38
N GLU A 266 3.35 8.30 -16.21
CA GLU A 266 3.51 6.98 -16.83
C GLU A 266 3.24 6.99 -18.34
N ALA A 267 2.35 7.89 -18.82
CA ALA A 267 2.14 8.13 -20.24
C ALA A 267 3.40 8.72 -20.89
N ASN A 268 4.05 9.68 -20.22
CA ASN A 268 5.29 10.29 -20.68
C ASN A 268 6.43 9.27 -20.75
N VAL A 269 6.51 8.33 -19.78
CA VAL A 269 7.47 7.23 -19.80
C VAL A 269 7.21 6.29 -20.99
N ALA A 270 5.94 5.90 -21.22
CA ALA A 270 5.59 5.03 -22.36
C ALA A 270 5.96 5.66 -23.70
N VAL A 271 5.67 6.96 -23.89
CA VAL A 271 6.02 7.69 -25.12
C VAL A 271 7.53 7.78 -25.29
N SER A 272 8.28 8.07 -24.22
CA SER A 272 9.75 8.11 -24.30
C SER A 272 10.32 6.75 -24.72
N LEU A 273 9.83 5.67 -24.13
CA LEU A 273 10.28 4.30 -24.47
C LEU A 273 9.93 3.92 -25.91
N ALA A 274 8.75 4.29 -26.40
CA ALA A 274 8.37 4.07 -27.78
C ALA A 274 9.30 4.83 -28.76
N ASN A 275 9.65 6.09 -28.45
CA ASN A 275 10.63 6.87 -29.23
C ASN A 275 12.05 6.28 -29.17
N PHE A 276 12.39 5.55 -28.10
CA PHE A 276 13.63 4.79 -28.01
C PHE A 276 13.57 3.44 -28.73
N GLY A 277 12.46 3.14 -29.43
CA GLY A 277 12.29 1.90 -30.18
C GLY A 277 11.86 0.69 -29.32
N ARG A 278 11.35 0.92 -28.11
CA ARG A 278 10.82 -0.14 -27.24
C ARG A 278 9.35 -0.40 -27.48
N GLU A 279 8.95 -1.64 -27.37
CA GLU A 279 7.55 -2.00 -27.24
C GLU A 279 7.04 -1.48 -25.88
N ALA A 280 6.17 -0.47 -25.92
CA ALA A 280 5.61 0.19 -24.73
C ALA A 280 4.09 0.14 -24.78
N ALA A 281 3.47 -0.31 -23.68
CA ALA A 281 2.03 -0.32 -23.50
C ALA A 281 1.64 0.60 -22.34
N PHE A 282 0.60 1.40 -22.53
CA PHE A 282 0.05 2.27 -21.49
C PHE A 282 -1.31 1.76 -21.04
N VAL A 283 -1.46 1.59 -19.74
CA VAL A 283 -2.67 1.07 -19.08
C VAL A 283 -3.30 2.15 -18.22
N THR A 284 -4.58 2.39 -18.42
CA THR A 284 -5.38 3.37 -17.68
C THR A 284 -6.87 3.11 -17.88
N LYS A 285 -7.72 3.95 -17.26
CA LYS A 285 -9.15 4.03 -17.58
C LYS A 285 -9.49 5.42 -18.09
N LEU A 286 -10.18 5.50 -19.25
CA LEU A 286 -10.57 6.75 -19.90
C LEU A 286 -12.06 6.74 -20.24
N PRO A 287 -12.74 7.92 -20.19
CA PRO A 287 -14.16 8.01 -20.56
C PRO A 287 -14.37 7.66 -22.04
N ASP A 288 -15.57 7.15 -22.33
CA ASP A 288 -15.97 6.82 -23.70
C ASP A 288 -16.58 8.04 -24.39
N ASN A 289 -15.72 9.04 -24.67
CA ASN A 289 -16.03 10.28 -25.36
C ASN A 289 -14.83 10.76 -26.20
N ASP A 290 -15.01 11.85 -26.94
CA ASP A 290 -13.99 12.40 -27.84
C ASP A 290 -12.71 12.85 -27.12
N ILE A 291 -12.78 13.31 -25.89
CA ILE A 291 -11.61 13.73 -25.12
C ILE A 291 -10.79 12.51 -24.70
N GLY A 292 -11.45 11.45 -24.20
CA GLY A 292 -10.79 10.18 -23.92
C GLY A 292 -10.20 9.56 -25.18
N GLN A 293 -10.88 9.65 -26.33
CA GLN A 293 -10.35 9.20 -27.60
C GLN A 293 -9.16 10.05 -28.08
N GLY A 294 -9.19 11.37 -27.84
CA GLY A 294 -8.05 12.26 -28.10
C GLY A 294 -6.80 11.86 -27.31
N ALA A 295 -6.96 11.50 -26.04
CA ALA A 295 -5.86 10.98 -25.20
C ALA A 295 -5.27 9.70 -25.79
N ILE A 296 -6.10 8.74 -26.20
CA ILE A 296 -5.66 7.50 -26.87
C ILE A 296 -4.90 7.79 -28.17
N ASN A 297 -5.44 8.69 -28.99
CA ASN A 297 -4.82 9.03 -30.27
C ASN A 297 -3.46 9.70 -30.08
N SER A 298 -3.31 10.52 -29.05
CA SER A 298 -2.04 11.16 -28.72
C SER A 298 -0.95 10.15 -28.37
N MET A 299 -1.28 9.04 -27.72
CA MET A 299 -0.38 7.95 -27.39
C MET A 299 -0.04 7.10 -28.63
N ARG A 300 -1.07 6.76 -29.42
CA ARG A 300 -0.91 6.00 -30.67
C ARG A 300 -0.05 6.70 -31.71
N TYR A 301 -0.06 8.03 -31.76
CA TYR A 301 0.82 8.82 -32.63
C TYR A 301 2.30 8.47 -32.42
N PHE A 302 2.71 8.10 -31.20
CA PHE A 302 4.07 7.70 -30.87
C PHE A 302 4.29 6.17 -30.90
N GLY A 303 3.30 5.40 -31.33
CA GLY A 303 3.41 3.93 -31.40
C GLY A 303 3.23 3.21 -30.06
N VAL A 304 2.69 3.87 -29.05
CA VAL A 304 2.37 3.22 -27.77
C VAL A 304 1.16 2.32 -27.93
N ASP A 305 1.26 1.08 -27.45
CA ASP A 305 0.12 0.16 -27.39
C ASP A 305 -0.91 0.65 -26.36
N THR A 306 -2.13 0.88 -26.85
CA THR A 306 -3.28 1.38 -26.08
C THR A 306 -4.41 0.34 -25.99
N SER A 307 -4.15 -0.90 -26.39
CA SER A 307 -5.16 -1.96 -26.47
C SER A 307 -5.73 -2.36 -25.11
N MET A 308 -4.96 -2.13 -24.04
CA MET A 308 -5.35 -2.44 -22.66
C MET A 308 -5.91 -1.23 -21.89
N ILE A 309 -6.25 -0.12 -22.59
CA ILE A 309 -6.96 1.00 -21.97
C ILE A 309 -8.43 0.64 -21.80
N THR A 310 -8.90 0.65 -20.56
CA THR A 310 -10.30 0.43 -20.23
C THR A 310 -11.11 1.69 -20.53
N ARG A 311 -12.30 1.50 -21.18
CA ARG A 311 -13.23 2.59 -21.45
C ARG A 311 -14.32 2.64 -20.39
N GLY A 312 -14.69 3.85 -19.95
CA GLY A 312 -15.73 4.12 -18.96
C GLY A 312 -15.34 5.22 -18.01
N GLY A 313 -16.27 5.58 -17.12
CA GLY A 313 -16.13 6.77 -16.28
C GLY A 313 -16.58 8.05 -17.00
N GLU A 314 -16.56 9.20 -16.33
CA GLU A 314 -17.20 10.41 -16.82
C GLU A 314 -16.24 11.40 -17.48
N ARG A 315 -14.99 11.49 -17.00
CA ARG A 315 -14.07 12.55 -17.44
C ARG A 315 -12.61 12.15 -17.45
N VAL A 316 -11.83 12.83 -18.29
CA VAL A 316 -10.36 12.91 -18.21
C VAL A 316 -10.00 13.95 -17.14
N GLY A 317 -8.96 13.70 -16.35
CA GLY A 317 -8.39 14.72 -15.48
C GLY A 317 -7.79 15.87 -16.30
N ILE A 318 -7.85 17.09 -15.78
CA ILE A 318 -7.30 18.30 -16.43
C ILE A 318 -6.23 18.91 -15.52
N TYR A 319 -5.18 19.43 -16.11
CA TYR A 319 -4.34 20.38 -15.42
C TYR A 319 -4.01 21.59 -16.28
N TYR A 320 -3.92 22.72 -15.61
CA TYR A 320 -3.57 24.00 -16.21
C TYR A 320 -2.15 24.33 -15.85
N LEU A 321 -1.33 24.70 -16.83
CA LEU A 321 0.09 25.03 -16.62
C LEU A 321 0.41 26.41 -17.14
N GLU A 322 0.82 27.32 -16.25
CA GLU A 322 1.48 28.58 -16.60
C GLU A 322 2.98 28.38 -16.46
N LYS A 323 3.73 28.52 -17.57
CA LYS A 323 5.20 28.38 -17.54
C LYS A 323 5.86 29.55 -16.80
N GLY A 324 6.83 29.22 -15.99
CA GLY A 324 7.66 30.21 -15.29
C GLY A 324 8.67 30.88 -16.24
N ALA A 325 9.15 32.03 -15.83
CA ALA A 325 10.20 32.78 -16.55
C ALA A 325 11.07 33.56 -15.55
N SER A 326 12.36 33.43 -15.64
CA SER A 326 13.33 34.10 -14.75
C SER A 326 13.03 33.78 -13.26
N GLN A 327 12.67 34.77 -12.45
CA GLN A 327 12.30 34.59 -11.02
C GLN A 327 10.85 34.18 -10.81
N ARG A 328 10.02 34.24 -11.86
CA ARG A 328 8.62 33.85 -11.77
C ARG A 328 8.46 32.33 -11.89
N ALA A 329 8.06 31.68 -10.80
CA ALA A 329 7.83 30.24 -10.79
C ALA A 329 6.67 29.82 -11.71
N SER A 330 6.74 28.59 -12.25
CA SER A 330 5.61 27.96 -12.93
C SER A 330 4.45 27.71 -11.96
N LYS A 331 3.21 27.79 -12.47
CA LYS A 331 1.99 27.48 -11.70
C LYS A 331 1.27 26.32 -12.31
N VAL A 332 0.83 25.38 -11.46
CA VAL A 332 -0.01 24.25 -11.87
C VAL A 332 -1.29 24.25 -11.05
N VAL A 333 -2.42 24.24 -11.76
CA VAL A 333 -3.75 24.05 -11.18
C VAL A 333 -4.30 22.71 -11.67
N TYR A 334 -4.71 21.85 -10.75
CA TYR A 334 -5.28 20.54 -11.07
C TYR A 334 -6.80 20.57 -10.94
N ASP A 335 -7.47 20.00 -11.93
CA ASP A 335 -8.88 19.64 -11.94
C ASP A 335 -8.98 18.16 -12.33
N ARG A 336 -8.66 17.27 -11.40
CA ARG A 336 -8.54 15.82 -11.65
C ARG A 336 -9.42 14.94 -10.75
N ALA A 337 -10.17 15.53 -9.82
CA ALA A 337 -11.10 14.77 -8.99
C ALA A 337 -12.12 14.04 -9.86
N TYR A 338 -12.46 12.82 -9.48
CA TYR A 338 -13.41 11.96 -10.19
C TYR A 338 -13.05 11.66 -11.65
N SER A 339 -11.76 11.75 -12.01
CA SER A 339 -11.31 11.27 -13.32
C SER A 339 -11.57 9.77 -13.45
N ALA A 340 -11.73 9.27 -14.68
CA ALA A 340 -12.09 7.88 -14.93
C ALA A 340 -11.16 6.89 -14.21
N ILE A 341 -9.85 7.14 -14.22
CA ILE A 341 -8.86 6.30 -13.51
C ILE A 341 -8.99 6.42 -11.99
N SER A 342 -9.29 7.60 -11.42
CA SER A 342 -9.45 7.76 -9.98
C SER A 342 -10.67 7.00 -9.44
N MET A 343 -11.64 6.71 -10.29
CA MET A 343 -12.86 5.94 -9.98
C MET A 343 -12.78 4.48 -10.44
N ALA A 344 -11.61 4.03 -10.89
CA ALA A 344 -11.40 2.66 -11.36
C ALA A 344 -11.54 1.63 -10.23
N THR A 345 -11.85 0.41 -10.59
CA THR A 345 -11.95 -0.74 -9.70
C THR A 345 -11.03 -1.86 -10.18
N LYS A 346 -10.72 -2.84 -9.34
CA LYS A 346 -9.91 -4.01 -9.72
C LYS A 346 -10.46 -4.76 -10.93
N LYS A 347 -11.78 -4.74 -11.12
CA LYS A 347 -12.45 -5.41 -12.26
C LYS A 347 -12.18 -4.74 -13.61
N ASP A 348 -11.67 -3.51 -13.62
CA ASP A 348 -11.34 -2.77 -14.82
C ASP A 348 -10.03 -3.28 -15.48
N PHE A 349 -9.22 -4.07 -14.76
CA PHE A 349 -7.88 -4.49 -15.22
C PHE A 349 -7.68 -5.99 -15.06
N ASP A 350 -7.40 -6.67 -16.16
CA ASP A 350 -6.96 -8.07 -16.20
C ASP A 350 -5.43 -8.12 -16.29
N TRP A 351 -4.77 -8.19 -15.13
CA TRP A 351 -3.31 -8.17 -15.05
C TRP A 351 -2.64 -9.39 -15.68
N ASP A 352 -3.33 -10.53 -15.81
CA ASP A 352 -2.79 -11.69 -16.52
C ASP A 352 -2.66 -11.42 -18.01
N LYS A 353 -3.68 -10.77 -18.60
CA LYS A 353 -3.69 -10.36 -20.01
C LYS A 353 -2.79 -9.14 -20.27
N ILE A 354 -2.80 -8.15 -19.37
CA ILE A 354 -1.99 -6.93 -19.47
C ILE A 354 -0.50 -7.26 -19.49
N PHE A 355 -0.07 -8.19 -18.65
CA PHE A 355 1.32 -8.59 -18.48
C PHE A 355 1.77 -9.71 -19.42
N ASP A 356 0.92 -10.13 -20.37
CA ASP A 356 1.33 -11.10 -21.38
C ASP A 356 2.46 -10.53 -22.25
N GLY A 357 3.58 -11.26 -22.31
CA GLY A 357 4.81 -10.83 -22.98
C GLY A 357 5.56 -9.67 -22.34
N ALA A 358 5.11 -9.14 -21.18
CA ALA A 358 5.78 -8.05 -20.49
C ALA A 358 7.04 -8.52 -19.74
N THR A 359 8.11 -7.71 -19.79
CA THR A 359 9.34 -7.90 -19.03
C THR A 359 9.55 -6.81 -17.95
N TRP A 360 8.80 -5.72 -18.06
CA TRP A 360 8.91 -4.56 -17.18
C TRP A 360 7.56 -3.92 -16.88
N PHE A 361 7.34 -3.55 -15.62
CA PHE A 361 6.19 -2.78 -15.16
C PHE A 361 6.65 -1.48 -14.50
N HIS A 362 6.06 -0.35 -14.85
CA HIS A 362 6.37 0.95 -14.28
C HIS A 362 5.13 1.69 -13.80
N PHE A 363 5.22 2.30 -12.62
CA PHE A 363 4.22 3.22 -12.08
C PHE A 363 4.92 4.34 -11.28
N THR A 364 4.20 5.40 -10.95
CA THR A 364 4.68 6.47 -10.08
C THR A 364 3.87 6.51 -8.77
N GLY A 365 4.40 7.14 -7.73
CA GLY A 365 3.66 7.39 -6.49
C GLY A 365 2.45 8.33 -6.65
N ILE A 366 2.28 8.96 -7.82
CA ILE A 366 1.07 9.73 -8.14
C ILE A 366 -0.14 8.81 -8.29
N THR A 367 0.02 7.68 -8.95
CA THR A 367 -1.08 6.76 -9.30
C THR A 367 -1.76 6.18 -8.07
N PRO A 368 -1.08 5.58 -7.06
CA PRO A 368 -1.74 5.15 -5.83
C PRO A 368 -2.28 6.31 -4.97
N ALA A 369 -1.83 7.55 -5.19
CA ALA A 369 -2.32 8.72 -4.49
C ALA A 369 -3.68 9.23 -5.02
N LEU A 370 -4.18 8.70 -6.14
CA LEU A 370 -5.48 9.08 -6.71
C LEU A 370 -6.68 8.60 -5.88
N GLY A 371 -6.49 7.58 -5.04
CA GLY A 371 -7.51 7.02 -4.16
C GLY A 371 -7.13 5.66 -3.60
N ASP A 372 -7.78 5.25 -2.50
CA ASP A 372 -7.51 3.94 -1.87
C ASP A 372 -7.79 2.76 -2.83
N ASN A 373 -8.81 2.88 -3.67
CA ASN A 373 -9.13 1.92 -4.73
C ASN A 373 -7.97 1.79 -5.73
N VAL A 374 -7.37 2.90 -6.17
CA VAL A 374 -6.26 2.88 -7.14
C VAL A 374 -4.97 2.36 -6.47
N ALA A 375 -4.75 2.68 -5.19
CA ALA A 375 -3.65 2.10 -4.41
C ALA A 375 -3.75 0.56 -4.32
N GLU A 376 -4.96 0.02 -4.14
CA GLU A 376 -5.19 -1.43 -4.15
C GLU A 376 -4.98 -2.05 -5.54
N ILE A 377 -5.34 -1.36 -6.61
CA ILE A 377 -5.06 -1.79 -8.00
C ILE A 377 -3.55 -1.83 -8.25
N CYS A 378 -2.81 -0.80 -7.83
CA CYS A 378 -1.34 -0.79 -7.90
C CYS A 378 -0.71 -1.96 -7.15
N LEU A 379 -1.21 -2.27 -5.94
CA LEU A 379 -0.70 -3.38 -5.15
C LEU A 379 -0.95 -4.73 -5.83
N GLU A 380 -2.12 -4.91 -6.43
CA GLU A 380 -2.45 -6.11 -7.19
C GLU A 380 -1.54 -6.26 -8.42
N ALA A 381 -1.32 -5.17 -9.17
CA ALA A 381 -0.38 -5.13 -10.29
C ALA A 381 1.06 -5.51 -9.86
N CYS A 382 1.56 -4.93 -8.76
CA CYS A 382 2.88 -5.23 -8.24
C CYS A 382 3.03 -6.70 -7.82
N LYS A 383 2.02 -7.27 -7.14
CA LYS A 383 2.00 -8.69 -6.77
C LYS A 383 2.04 -9.58 -8.00
N LYS A 384 1.17 -9.32 -8.98
CA LYS A 384 1.10 -10.09 -10.21
C LYS A 384 2.39 -9.98 -11.05
N ALA A 385 2.99 -8.79 -11.12
CA ALA A 385 4.29 -8.60 -11.77
C ALA A 385 5.39 -9.43 -11.08
N ASN A 386 5.41 -9.45 -9.74
CA ASN A 386 6.35 -10.28 -8.98
C ASN A 386 6.14 -11.78 -9.23
N GLU A 387 4.89 -12.27 -9.21
CA GLU A 387 4.55 -13.67 -9.52
C GLU A 387 5.04 -14.10 -10.91
N LYS A 388 4.94 -13.20 -11.89
CA LYS A 388 5.38 -13.44 -13.28
C LYS A 388 6.87 -13.19 -13.54
N GLY A 389 7.65 -12.80 -12.52
CA GLY A 389 9.07 -12.48 -12.66
C GLY A 389 9.35 -11.20 -13.46
N ILE A 390 8.37 -10.30 -13.57
CA ILE A 390 8.46 -9.01 -14.27
C ILE A 390 9.20 -7.99 -13.39
N THR A 391 10.17 -7.27 -13.93
CA THR A 391 10.88 -6.20 -13.23
C THR A 391 9.92 -5.03 -12.95
N VAL A 392 9.92 -4.52 -11.72
CA VAL A 392 9.05 -3.41 -11.31
C VAL A 392 9.89 -2.18 -11.03
N SER A 393 9.55 -1.05 -11.65
CA SER A 393 10.11 0.27 -11.30
C SER A 393 9.04 1.23 -10.79
N CYS A 394 9.43 2.09 -9.85
CA CYS A 394 8.58 3.12 -9.31
C CYS A 394 9.35 4.44 -9.18
N ASP A 395 8.79 5.54 -9.68
CA ASP A 395 9.19 6.90 -9.30
C ASP A 395 8.35 7.31 -8.08
N LEU A 396 8.97 7.61 -6.94
CA LEU A 396 8.26 7.97 -5.69
C LEU A 396 7.39 9.21 -5.85
N ASN A 397 7.84 10.19 -6.59
CA ASN A 397 7.10 11.32 -7.13
C ASN A 397 6.04 11.90 -6.17
N PHE A 398 6.42 12.19 -4.93
CA PHE A 398 5.53 12.63 -3.87
C PHE A 398 4.77 13.92 -4.24
N ARG A 399 3.47 13.94 -4.01
CA ARG A 399 2.59 15.09 -4.30
C ARG A 399 1.77 15.47 -3.06
N LYS A 400 2.24 16.47 -2.29
CA LYS A 400 1.57 16.96 -1.07
C LYS A 400 0.11 17.42 -1.27
N LYS A 401 -0.30 17.70 -2.52
CA LYS A 401 -1.69 18.08 -2.86
C LYS A 401 -2.61 16.87 -2.98
N LEU A 402 -2.09 15.64 -3.11
CA LEU A 402 -2.87 14.41 -3.24
C LEU A 402 -3.00 13.67 -1.91
N TRP A 403 -1.93 13.62 -1.13
CA TRP A 403 -1.91 12.91 0.15
C TRP A 403 -0.92 13.49 1.16
N SER A 404 -1.09 13.11 2.44
CA SER A 404 -0.12 13.45 3.48
C SER A 404 1.11 12.54 3.41
N SER A 405 2.24 12.97 4.00
CA SER A 405 3.44 12.14 4.13
C SER A 405 3.15 10.82 4.88
N GLN A 406 2.31 10.86 5.92
CA GLN A 406 1.90 9.66 6.64
C GLN A 406 1.17 8.68 5.72
N LYS A 407 0.15 9.13 4.99
CA LYS A 407 -0.59 8.27 4.05
C LYS A 407 0.30 7.74 2.93
N ALA A 408 1.20 8.58 2.41
CA ALA A 408 2.18 8.17 1.41
C ALA A 408 3.09 7.05 1.96
N GLY A 409 3.62 7.19 3.18
CA GLY A 409 4.44 6.17 3.84
C GLY A 409 3.70 4.85 4.05
N GLU A 410 2.43 4.91 4.47
CA GLU A 410 1.59 3.73 4.68
C GLU A 410 1.33 2.97 3.36
N VAL A 411 0.99 3.67 2.28
CA VAL A 411 0.66 3.06 0.99
C VAL A 411 1.92 2.61 0.27
N MET A 412 2.91 3.49 0.14
CA MET A 412 4.16 3.16 -0.55
C MET A 412 4.95 2.09 0.20
N GLY A 413 4.88 2.04 1.54
CA GLY A 413 5.46 0.96 2.34
C GLY A 413 4.99 -0.44 1.93
N LYS A 414 3.75 -0.57 1.42
CA LYS A 414 3.20 -1.84 0.91
C LYS A 414 3.60 -2.14 -0.54
N LEU A 415 3.86 -1.12 -1.33
CA LEU A 415 4.22 -1.25 -2.76
C LEU A 415 5.72 -1.47 -2.96
N MET A 416 6.56 -0.74 -2.22
CA MET A 416 8.02 -0.76 -2.37
C MET A 416 8.68 -2.13 -2.19
N PRO A 417 8.19 -3.05 -1.33
CA PRO A 417 8.73 -4.41 -1.27
C PRO A 417 8.70 -5.18 -2.60
N TYR A 418 7.87 -4.77 -3.56
CA TYR A 418 7.81 -5.36 -4.92
C TYR A 418 8.68 -4.63 -5.95
N VAL A 419 9.19 -3.44 -5.60
CA VAL A 419 9.93 -2.57 -6.53
C VAL A 419 11.40 -2.97 -6.62
N ASP A 420 11.86 -3.21 -7.84
CA ASP A 420 13.27 -3.54 -8.13
C ASP A 420 14.11 -2.30 -8.43
N VAL A 421 13.52 -1.28 -9.07
CA VAL A 421 14.17 -0.02 -9.44
C VAL A 421 13.38 1.14 -8.86
N CYS A 422 13.93 1.79 -7.84
CA CYS A 422 13.34 2.97 -7.23
C CYS A 422 13.94 4.23 -7.85
N ILE A 423 13.09 5.15 -8.28
CA ILE A 423 13.48 6.49 -8.77
C ILE A 423 12.94 7.51 -7.77
N ALA A 424 13.73 8.50 -7.40
CA ALA A 424 13.35 9.54 -6.47
C ALA A 424 14.06 10.86 -6.81
N ASN A 425 13.56 11.94 -6.25
CA ASN A 425 14.34 13.17 -6.12
C ASN A 425 14.84 13.32 -4.67
N GLU A 426 15.58 14.39 -4.41
CA GLU A 426 16.19 14.65 -3.12
C GLU A 426 15.21 14.78 -1.94
N GLU A 427 13.93 15.09 -2.19
CA GLU A 427 12.92 15.28 -1.15
C GLU A 427 11.99 14.06 -0.95
N ASP A 428 11.83 13.23 -1.98
CA ASP A 428 10.81 12.17 -1.97
C ASP A 428 11.04 11.14 -0.84
N ALA A 429 12.27 10.70 -0.63
CA ALA A 429 12.61 9.72 0.40
C ALA A 429 12.34 10.25 1.82
N ASP A 430 12.64 11.54 2.07
CA ASP A 430 12.31 12.21 3.33
C ASP A 430 10.79 12.32 3.52
N LYS A 431 10.06 12.80 2.51
CA LYS A 431 8.62 13.04 2.60
C LYS A 431 7.80 11.76 2.73
N VAL A 432 8.22 10.69 2.05
CA VAL A 432 7.48 9.42 2.02
C VAL A 432 7.88 8.51 3.19
N PHE A 433 9.17 8.39 3.49
CA PHE A 433 9.68 7.39 4.44
C PHE A 433 10.43 7.97 5.63
N GLY A 434 10.60 9.29 5.71
CA GLY A 434 11.40 9.94 6.75
C GLY A 434 12.91 9.66 6.63
N ILE A 435 13.37 9.16 5.46
CA ILE A 435 14.79 8.90 5.20
C ILE A 435 15.44 10.19 4.70
N LYS A 436 16.24 10.80 5.56
CA LYS A 436 16.82 12.12 5.31
C LYS A 436 18.34 12.05 5.24
N ALA A 437 18.89 12.67 4.20
CA ALA A 437 20.33 12.91 4.11
C ALA A 437 20.74 13.96 5.16
N GLU A 438 21.67 13.62 6.06
CA GLU A 438 22.24 14.58 7.00
C GLU A 438 23.16 15.58 6.27
N ASN A 439 23.12 16.85 6.69
CA ASN A 439 23.97 17.92 6.17
C ASN A 439 23.81 18.27 4.66
N THR A 440 22.65 17.99 4.05
CA THR A 440 22.31 18.46 2.71
C THR A 440 21.53 19.77 2.79
N ASP A 441 22.10 20.85 2.29
CA ASP A 441 21.35 22.09 2.01
C ASP A 441 20.89 22.06 0.55
N VAL A 442 19.70 21.50 0.33
CA VAL A 442 19.07 21.40 -1.00
C VAL A 442 18.84 22.77 -1.63
N HIS A 443 18.68 23.82 -0.81
CA HIS A 443 18.48 25.18 -1.28
C HIS A 443 19.79 25.94 -1.54
N GLY A 444 20.89 25.51 -0.91
CA GLY A 444 22.20 26.13 -1.04
C GLY A 444 23.12 25.55 -2.12
N GLY A 445 22.67 24.53 -2.87
CA GLY A 445 23.39 23.96 -4.00
C GLY A 445 24.65 23.15 -3.66
N LYS A 446 24.87 22.78 -2.40
CA LYS A 446 25.93 21.84 -2.00
C LYS A 446 25.43 20.41 -2.13
N LEU A 447 25.85 19.75 -3.21
CA LEU A 447 25.63 18.31 -3.41
C LEU A 447 26.48 17.53 -2.41
N ASN A 448 25.85 16.88 -1.44
CA ASN A 448 26.52 15.97 -0.52
C ASN A 448 26.37 14.53 -1.04
N HIS A 449 27.36 14.05 -1.79
CA HIS A 449 27.36 12.70 -2.38
C HIS A 449 27.16 11.59 -1.33
N GLU A 450 27.76 11.72 -0.15
CA GLU A 450 27.61 10.74 0.93
C GLU A 450 26.17 10.72 1.50
N GLY A 451 25.52 11.87 1.59
CA GLY A 451 24.12 11.95 2.03
C GLY A 451 23.16 11.24 1.08
N TYR A 452 23.35 11.41 -0.24
CA TYR A 452 22.52 10.72 -1.24
C TYR A 452 22.80 9.22 -1.27
N LYS A 453 24.04 8.80 -1.10
CA LYS A 453 24.41 7.39 -0.95
C LYS A 453 23.73 6.77 0.27
N PHE A 454 23.73 7.46 1.41
CA PHE A 454 23.02 7.01 2.62
C PHE A 454 21.53 6.79 2.36
N VAL A 455 20.86 7.74 1.71
CA VAL A 455 19.43 7.63 1.37
C VAL A 455 19.17 6.42 0.47
N ALA A 456 20.01 6.23 -0.57
CA ALA A 456 19.87 5.11 -1.48
C ALA A 456 20.10 3.75 -0.79
N ASP A 457 21.11 3.66 0.08
CA ASP A 457 21.45 2.47 0.85
C ASP A 457 20.31 2.08 1.83
N GLU A 458 19.72 3.08 2.52
CA GLU A 458 18.57 2.86 3.39
C GLU A 458 17.32 2.38 2.63
N LEU A 459 17.06 2.88 1.42
CA LEU A 459 15.98 2.38 0.56
C LEU A 459 16.23 0.94 0.13
N VAL A 460 17.48 0.59 -0.23
CA VAL A 460 17.87 -0.79 -0.56
C VAL A 460 17.69 -1.71 0.65
N LYS A 461 18.21 -1.34 1.82
CA LYS A 461 18.10 -2.14 3.05
C LYS A 461 16.65 -2.37 3.47
N ARG A 462 15.83 -1.32 3.37
CA ARG A 462 14.44 -1.36 3.84
C ARG A 462 13.51 -2.13 2.89
N PHE A 463 13.71 -2.00 1.57
CA PHE A 463 12.78 -2.50 0.57
C PHE A 463 13.37 -3.53 -0.40
N GLY A 464 14.67 -3.77 -0.35
CA GLY A 464 15.34 -4.74 -1.22
C GLY A 464 15.35 -4.32 -2.70
N CYS A 465 15.39 -3.02 -3.01
CA CYS A 465 15.54 -2.54 -4.38
C CYS A 465 16.90 -2.98 -4.94
N LYS A 466 16.93 -3.39 -6.22
CA LYS A 466 18.17 -3.71 -6.93
C LYS A 466 18.93 -2.45 -7.35
N TYR A 467 18.17 -1.41 -7.73
CA TYR A 467 18.70 -0.09 -8.09
C TYR A 467 17.90 1.01 -7.42
N VAL A 468 18.59 2.06 -6.97
CA VAL A 468 18.00 3.31 -6.52
C VAL A 468 18.64 4.45 -7.29
N ALA A 469 17.83 5.24 -8.01
CA ALA A 469 18.27 6.41 -8.75
C ALA A 469 17.74 7.69 -8.10
N ILE A 470 18.58 8.68 -7.88
CA ILE A 470 18.21 9.97 -7.31
C ILE A 470 18.59 11.07 -8.28
N THR A 471 17.61 11.85 -8.74
CA THR A 471 17.87 13.04 -9.57
C THR A 471 18.40 14.17 -8.71
N LEU A 472 19.43 14.86 -9.20
CA LEU A 472 20.15 15.93 -8.51
C LEU A 472 19.96 17.23 -9.31
N ARG A 473 19.16 18.13 -8.75
CA ARG A 473 18.84 19.39 -9.42
C ARG A 473 19.33 20.58 -8.61
N THR A 474 20.08 21.47 -9.25
CA THR A 474 20.37 22.82 -8.70
C THR A 474 19.55 23.84 -9.46
N SER A 475 18.57 24.45 -8.81
CA SER A 475 17.74 25.49 -9.41
C SER A 475 18.45 26.86 -9.35
N ILE A 476 18.69 27.47 -10.51
CA ILE A 476 19.28 28.81 -10.63
C ILE A 476 18.17 29.84 -10.87
N SER A 477 17.27 29.51 -11.81
CA SER A 477 16.08 30.29 -12.12
C SER A 477 14.94 29.39 -12.57
N ALA A 478 13.79 29.94 -12.98
CA ALA A 478 12.73 29.17 -13.59
C ALA A 478 13.15 28.48 -14.90
N ASN A 479 14.11 29.07 -15.61
CA ASN A 479 14.59 28.62 -16.92
C ASN A 479 15.96 27.94 -16.87
N ASP A 480 16.78 28.19 -15.87
CA ASP A 480 18.17 27.74 -15.84
C ASP A 480 18.40 26.85 -14.62
N ASN A 481 18.83 25.62 -14.87
CA ASN A 481 19.11 24.63 -13.83
C ASN A 481 20.41 23.88 -14.16
N LYS A 482 21.05 23.33 -13.12
CA LYS A 482 21.99 22.22 -13.31
C LYS A 482 21.26 20.91 -13.11
N TRP A 483 21.55 19.94 -13.96
CA TRP A 483 20.88 18.65 -13.98
C TRP A 483 21.89 17.51 -13.97
N ALA A 484 21.78 16.64 -12.98
CA ALA A 484 22.61 15.45 -12.79
C ALA A 484 21.79 14.37 -12.08
N ALA A 485 22.34 13.19 -11.87
CA ALA A 485 21.74 12.14 -11.08
C ALA A 485 22.78 11.21 -10.49
N MET A 486 22.33 10.41 -9.52
CA MET A 486 23.07 9.32 -8.92
C MET A 486 22.30 8.01 -9.13
N LEU A 487 23.03 6.90 -9.33
CA LEU A 487 22.49 5.54 -9.32
C LEU A 487 23.27 4.73 -8.28
N TYR A 488 22.55 3.93 -7.49
CA TYR A 488 23.12 2.99 -6.52
C TYR A 488 22.63 1.58 -6.87
N ASP A 489 23.57 0.62 -6.97
CA ASP A 489 23.29 -0.78 -7.36
C ASP A 489 23.27 -1.75 -6.16
N GLY A 490 23.16 -1.21 -4.94
CA GLY A 490 23.25 -1.98 -3.69
C GLY A 490 24.68 -2.12 -3.15
N THR A 491 25.68 -1.74 -3.93
CA THR A 491 27.10 -1.82 -3.56
C THR A 491 27.85 -0.53 -3.94
N ASN A 492 27.74 -0.13 -5.19
CA ASN A 492 28.45 0.99 -5.76
C ASN A 492 27.53 2.16 -6.06
N SER A 493 28.06 3.39 -5.89
CA SER A 493 27.39 4.62 -6.26
C SER A 493 28.02 5.19 -7.53
N TYR A 494 27.19 5.50 -8.50
CA TYR A 494 27.56 6.10 -9.78
C TYR A 494 26.99 7.50 -9.85
N PHE A 495 27.76 8.47 -10.32
CA PHE A 495 27.34 9.87 -10.50
C PHE A 495 27.50 10.26 -11.96
N SER A 496 26.46 10.91 -12.51
CA SER A 496 26.48 11.37 -13.88
C SER A 496 27.27 12.67 -14.06
N LYS A 497 27.54 13.00 -15.31
CA LYS A 497 27.90 14.37 -15.68
C LYS A 497 26.80 15.34 -15.25
N SER A 498 27.17 16.59 -14.98
CA SER A 498 26.21 17.67 -14.72
C SER A 498 26.04 18.52 -15.98
N TYR A 499 24.79 18.74 -16.39
CA TYR A 499 24.44 19.55 -17.53
C TYR A 499 23.87 20.89 -17.08
N ASP A 500 24.30 22.00 -17.74
CA ASP A 500 23.64 23.29 -17.64
C ASP A 500 22.45 23.30 -18.62
N VAL A 501 21.21 23.39 -18.08
CA VAL A 501 19.99 23.24 -18.85
C VAL A 501 19.22 24.55 -18.90
N HIS A 502 18.98 25.07 -20.11
CA HIS A 502 17.98 26.13 -20.33
C HIS A 502 16.64 25.51 -20.65
N ILE A 503 15.69 25.69 -19.75
CA ILE A 503 14.40 24.99 -19.76
C ILE A 503 13.39 25.72 -20.65
N VAL A 504 12.94 25.07 -21.71
CA VAL A 504 11.78 25.46 -22.53
C VAL A 504 10.48 24.95 -21.90
N ASP A 505 10.49 23.70 -21.49
CA ASP A 505 9.40 23.11 -20.72
C ASP A 505 9.94 22.04 -19.74
N ARG A 506 9.62 22.20 -18.44
CA ARG A 506 10.13 21.29 -17.41
C ARG A 506 9.29 20.03 -17.20
N VAL A 507 8.03 20.04 -17.70
CA VAL A 507 7.13 18.89 -17.51
C VAL A 507 7.63 17.72 -18.34
N GLY A 508 7.62 16.51 -17.75
CA GLY A 508 8.12 15.30 -18.39
C GLY A 508 9.63 15.07 -18.30
N GLY A 509 10.41 16.03 -17.70
CA GLY A 509 11.86 15.84 -17.53
C GLY A 509 12.22 14.66 -16.64
N GLY A 510 11.56 14.51 -15.47
CA GLY A 510 11.70 13.35 -14.57
C GLY A 510 11.25 12.06 -15.23
N ASP A 511 10.12 12.10 -15.95
CA ASP A 511 9.58 10.93 -16.66
C ASP A 511 10.53 10.46 -17.77
N SER A 512 11.15 11.41 -18.49
CA SER A 512 12.19 11.12 -19.49
C SER A 512 13.45 10.51 -18.87
N PHE A 513 13.85 10.96 -17.67
CA PHE A 513 14.91 10.32 -16.91
C PHE A 513 14.53 8.87 -16.56
N GLY A 514 13.32 8.64 -16.02
CA GLY A 514 12.82 7.31 -15.68
C GLY A 514 12.81 6.39 -16.91
N ALA A 515 12.30 6.86 -18.04
CA ALA A 515 12.30 6.12 -19.30
C ALA A 515 13.71 5.78 -19.80
N GLY A 516 14.63 6.76 -19.74
CA GLY A 516 16.03 6.55 -20.12
C GLY A 516 16.74 5.52 -19.24
N LEU A 517 16.46 5.54 -17.93
CA LEU A 517 17.00 4.56 -17.00
C LEU A 517 16.45 3.15 -17.27
N ILE A 518 15.11 3.02 -17.46
CA ILE A 518 14.46 1.76 -17.83
C ILE A 518 15.07 1.22 -19.13
N TYR A 519 15.24 2.09 -20.13
CA TYR A 519 15.85 1.72 -21.42
C TYR A 519 17.27 1.19 -21.21
N GLY A 520 18.16 1.96 -20.58
CA GLY A 520 19.56 1.60 -20.39
C GLY A 520 19.73 0.30 -19.62
N ILE A 521 19.02 0.14 -18.48
CA ILE A 521 19.09 -1.07 -17.66
C ILE A 521 18.55 -2.28 -18.44
N SER A 522 17.44 -2.14 -19.16
CA SER A 522 16.83 -3.25 -19.91
C SER A 522 17.64 -3.64 -21.16
N GLU A 523 18.42 -2.71 -21.74
CA GLU A 523 19.39 -2.99 -22.81
C GLU A 523 20.69 -3.64 -22.29
N GLY A 524 20.84 -3.77 -20.99
CA GLY A 524 22.04 -4.35 -20.39
C GLY A 524 23.24 -3.38 -20.36
N TYR A 525 23.01 -2.08 -20.39
CA TYR A 525 24.10 -1.10 -20.22
C TYR A 525 24.74 -1.28 -18.83
N ALA A 526 26.03 -0.99 -18.73
CA ALA A 526 26.67 -0.84 -17.44
C ALA A 526 25.95 0.25 -16.61
N PRO A 527 25.91 0.15 -15.26
CA PRO A 527 25.17 1.11 -14.43
C PRO A 527 25.52 2.58 -14.69
N GLN A 528 26.81 2.90 -14.91
CA GLN A 528 27.25 4.26 -15.27
C GLN A 528 26.66 4.71 -16.62
N ASP A 529 26.67 3.84 -17.63
CA ASP A 529 26.18 4.18 -18.97
C ASP A 529 24.65 4.32 -18.99
N ALA A 530 23.93 3.49 -18.21
CA ALA A 530 22.49 3.60 -18.04
C ALA A 530 22.12 4.93 -17.38
N LEU A 531 22.86 5.35 -16.36
CA LEU A 531 22.70 6.63 -15.69
C LEU A 531 22.97 7.82 -16.62
N GLU A 532 24.08 7.81 -17.36
CA GLU A 532 24.43 8.87 -18.32
C GLU A 532 23.38 9.00 -19.41
N PHE A 533 22.87 7.87 -19.94
CA PHE A 533 21.78 7.87 -20.91
C PHE A 533 20.51 8.49 -20.34
N ALA A 534 20.13 8.15 -19.12
CA ALA A 534 18.94 8.68 -18.46
C ALA A 534 19.03 10.21 -18.25
N VAL A 535 20.17 10.70 -17.78
CA VAL A 535 20.39 12.13 -17.56
C VAL A 535 20.43 12.90 -18.89
N ALA A 536 21.08 12.38 -19.92
CA ALA A 536 21.13 13.00 -21.24
C ALA A 536 19.73 13.06 -21.89
N ALA A 537 18.93 11.99 -21.81
CA ALA A 537 17.55 11.95 -22.29
C ALA A 537 16.68 13.02 -21.60
N SER A 538 16.78 13.12 -20.28
CA SER A 538 16.09 14.14 -19.48
C SER A 538 16.54 15.56 -19.83
N CYS A 539 17.85 15.77 -20.00
CA CYS A 539 18.43 17.06 -20.41
C CYS A 539 17.81 17.54 -21.74
N LEU A 540 17.80 16.69 -22.75
CA LEU A 540 17.21 16.99 -24.06
C LEU A 540 15.71 17.29 -23.97
N LYS A 541 14.97 16.53 -23.13
CA LYS A 541 13.52 16.76 -22.92
C LYS A 541 13.23 18.18 -22.44
N HIS A 542 14.06 18.76 -21.60
CA HIS A 542 13.86 20.13 -21.11
C HIS A 542 13.87 21.19 -22.22
N SER A 543 14.44 20.90 -23.38
CA SER A 543 14.44 21.76 -24.56
C SER A 543 13.20 21.62 -25.44
N ILE A 544 12.28 20.70 -25.11
CA ILE A 544 11.09 20.36 -25.92
C ILE A 544 9.82 20.81 -25.21
N GLN A 545 8.96 21.54 -25.94
CA GLN A 545 7.65 21.96 -25.44
C GLN A 545 6.69 20.79 -25.30
N GLY A 546 5.80 20.85 -24.30
CA GLY A 546 4.82 19.80 -24.00
C GLY A 546 5.39 18.73 -23.06
N ASP A 547 4.58 17.75 -22.70
CA ASP A 547 4.94 16.70 -21.75
C ASP A 547 5.80 15.60 -22.38
N PHE A 548 5.47 15.23 -23.62
CA PHE A 548 6.07 14.09 -24.28
C PHE A 548 7.50 14.37 -24.76
N ASN A 549 8.39 13.44 -24.44
CA ASN A 549 9.73 13.42 -25.01
C ASN A 549 9.66 13.05 -26.49
N ARG A 550 10.47 13.69 -27.33
CA ARG A 550 10.53 13.47 -28.79
C ARG A 550 11.93 13.11 -29.28
N VAL A 551 12.88 12.88 -28.36
CA VAL A 551 14.27 12.59 -28.72
C VAL A 551 14.45 11.12 -29.09
N THR A 552 15.42 10.88 -29.96
CA THR A 552 15.84 9.56 -30.40
C THR A 552 17.03 9.05 -29.56
N VAL A 553 17.27 7.75 -29.58
CA VAL A 553 18.46 7.12 -28.97
C VAL A 553 19.75 7.74 -29.51
N SER A 554 19.79 8.07 -30.81
CA SER A 554 20.98 8.68 -31.45
C SER A 554 21.30 10.05 -30.86
N GLU A 555 20.30 10.92 -30.67
CA GLU A 555 20.47 12.24 -30.04
C GLU A 555 20.94 12.12 -28.61
N VAL A 556 20.35 11.19 -27.83
CA VAL A 556 20.77 10.93 -26.45
C VAL A 556 22.23 10.47 -26.38
N LYS A 557 22.62 9.52 -27.24
CA LYS A 557 24.01 9.01 -27.31
C LYS A 557 24.99 10.09 -27.74
N THR A 558 24.59 10.99 -28.64
CA THR A 558 25.43 12.14 -29.08
C THR A 558 25.72 13.07 -27.91
N LEU A 559 24.68 13.45 -27.15
CA LEU A 559 24.86 14.30 -25.97
C LEU A 559 25.68 13.59 -24.87
N MET A 560 25.40 12.32 -24.63
CA MET A 560 26.13 11.46 -23.68
C MET A 560 27.62 11.38 -24.04
N GLY A 561 27.93 11.30 -25.34
CA GLY A 561 29.31 11.29 -25.90
C GLY A 561 30.07 12.62 -25.78
N GLY A 562 29.41 13.70 -25.35
CA GLY A 562 30.01 15.00 -25.06
C GLY A 562 29.77 16.08 -26.12
N ASP A 563 29.02 15.79 -27.21
CA ASP A 563 28.64 16.84 -28.17
C ASP A 563 27.35 17.54 -27.71
N GLY A 564 27.51 18.50 -26.82
CA GLY A 564 26.46 19.43 -26.36
C GLY A 564 26.46 20.76 -27.10
N SER A 565 27.14 20.85 -28.25
CA SER A 565 27.38 22.14 -28.95
C SER A 565 26.11 22.76 -29.56
N GLY A 566 25.04 21.97 -29.73
CA GLY A 566 23.80 22.44 -30.40
C GLY A 566 24.00 22.83 -31.87
N ARG A 567 25.10 22.40 -32.49
CA ARG A 567 25.36 22.65 -33.91
C ARG A 567 24.41 21.87 -34.79
N VAL A 568 24.13 22.45 -35.97
CA VAL A 568 23.24 21.77 -36.97
C VAL A 568 23.83 20.41 -37.35
N SER A 569 23.10 19.36 -37.04
CA SER A 569 23.34 18.01 -37.55
C SER A 569 22.94 17.97 -39.03
N ARG A 570 23.89 17.66 -39.95
CA ARG A 570 23.64 17.53 -41.37
C ARG A 570 23.74 16.09 -41.81
#